data_f0fa0f03d79e56089739871176706b73
#
_entry.id   f0fa0f03d79e56089739871176706b73
#
_cell.length_a   1.000
_cell.length_b   1.000
_cell.length_c   1.000
_cell.angle_alpha   90.00
_cell.angle_beta   90.00
_cell.angle_gamma   90.00
#
_symmetry.space_group_name_H-M   'P 1'
#
loop_
_entity.id
_entity.type
_entity.pdbx_description
1 polymer ?
#
loop_
_entity_poly.entity_id
_entity_poly.type
_entity_poly.pdbx_seq_one_letter_code
_entity_poly.pdbx_strand_id
1 'polypeptide(L)'
;MTAFNCLLNKNFAIISMDTLASDSISKKPLKFVSKIHSIPHINCIICGTGSLNAIYSWITWVNQHNIMSINDLNHLAENDMPNILYRYKDKTTIYMFGFDEKSNELLGFAYRSEKHYKSEKMKYSFCYKPTEMYSTNSESIMTELENNIKNNTIEEFLFNLMKKQKEYDDKLPTNKKVGIGGICQILILQHDGFNLINYKKFNDYNKIKDKLVKNNEIL
;
A
#
# COMPACT_ATOMS: atom_id res chain seq x y z
N MET A 1 6.66 2.39 7.96
CA MET A 1 5.30 2.73 7.46
C MET A 1 5.43 3.14 6.00
N THR A 2 4.36 3.56 5.30
CA THR A 2 4.35 3.72 3.84
C THR A 2 3.23 4.67 3.46
N ALA A 3 3.41 5.48 2.41
CA ALA A 3 2.30 6.15 1.77
C ALA A 3 1.43 5.10 1.04
N PHE A 4 0.14 5.19 1.24
CA PHE A 4 -0.85 4.32 0.62
C PHE A 4 -2.04 5.16 0.20
N ASN A 5 -2.39 5.13 -1.08
CA ASN A 5 -3.58 5.75 -1.61
C ASN A 5 -4.34 4.72 -2.45
N CYS A 6 -5.64 4.65 -2.26
CA CYS A 6 -6.49 3.68 -2.95
C CYS A 6 -7.82 4.31 -3.33
N LEU A 7 -8.17 4.24 -4.60
CA LEU A 7 -9.52 4.47 -5.11
C LEU A 7 -10.16 3.12 -5.37
N LEU A 8 -11.19 2.78 -4.62
CA LEU A 8 -11.91 1.52 -4.73
C LEU A 8 -13.34 1.76 -5.20
N ASN A 9 -13.76 1.06 -6.24
CA ASN A 9 -15.15 0.92 -6.64
C ASN A 9 -15.46 -0.53 -7.04
N LYS A 10 -16.70 -0.82 -7.45
CA LYS A 10 -17.12 -2.18 -7.76
C LYS A 10 -16.44 -2.80 -9.00
N ASN A 11 -15.87 -1.99 -9.89
CA ASN A 11 -15.32 -2.43 -11.18
C ASN A 11 -13.79 -2.38 -11.22
N PHE A 12 -13.14 -1.58 -10.36
CA PHE A 12 -11.69 -1.43 -10.33
C PHE A 12 -11.17 -0.95 -8.98
N ALA A 13 -9.88 -1.21 -8.74
CA ALA A 13 -9.10 -0.52 -7.73
C ALA A 13 -7.88 0.15 -8.37
N ILE A 14 -7.59 1.38 -7.94
CA ILE A 14 -6.34 2.05 -8.28
C ILE A 14 -5.59 2.29 -6.98
N ILE A 15 -4.39 1.71 -6.90
CA ILE A 15 -3.57 1.71 -5.67
C ILE A 15 -2.25 2.40 -5.98
N SER A 16 -1.83 3.36 -5.14
CA SER A 16 -0.49 3.90 -5.24
C SER A 16 0.28 3.78 -3.93
N MET A 17 1.56 3.40 -4.03
CA MET A 17 2.46 3.23 -2.90
C MET A 17 3.87 3.71 -3.25
N ASP A 18 4.61 4.16 -2.25
CA ASP A 18 6.03 4.47 -2.37
C ASP A 18 6.89 3.20 -2.20
N THR A 19 8.09 3.19 -2.78
CA THR A 19 8.97 2.01 -2.73
C THR A 19 10.04 2.05 -1.65
N LEU A 20 10.19 3.13 -0.88
CA LEU A 20 11.23 3.22 0.13
C LEU A 20 10.87 2.42 1.38
N ALA A 21 11.72 1.46 1.74
CA ALA A 21 11.72 0.84 3.06
C ALA A 21 12.74 1.55 3.95
N SER A 22 12.30 1.93 5.15
CA SER A 22 13.12 2.62 6.15
C SER A 22 13.13 1.83 7.47
N ASP A 23 14.20 2.00 8.24
CA ASP A 23 14.28 1.46 9.60
C ASP A 23 13.12 1.98 10.46
N SER A 24 12.55 1.11 11.29
CA SER A 24 11.35 1.44 12.05
C SER A 24 11.58 2.49 13.15
N ILE A 25 12.81 2.59 13.66
CA ILE A 25 13.20 3.49 14.76
C ILE A 25 13.87 4.75 14.21
N SER A 26 15.00 4.58 13.53
CA SER A 26 15.83 5.69 13.05
C SER A 26 15.29 6.38 11.80
N LYS A 27 14.34 5.74 11.10
CA LYS A 27 13.79 6.17 9.80
C LYS A 27 14.82 6.33 8.69
N LYS A 28 16.02 5.78 8.88
CA LYS A 28 17.03 5.76 7.83
C LYS A 28 16.59 4.86 6.68
N PRO A 29 16.83 5.25 5.42
CA PRO A 29 16.61 4.40 4.26
C PRO A 29 17.37 3.07 4.37
N LEU A 30 16.68 1.97 4.09
CA LEU A 30 17.27 0.62 4.09
C LEU A 30 17.38 0.03 2.68
N LYS A 31 16.32 0.12 1.89
CA LYS A 31 16.26 -0.43 0.53
C LYS A 31 15.03 0.09 -0.23
N PHE A 32 15.04 -0.10 -1.54
CA PHE A 32 13.83 0.05 -2.36
C PHE A 32 13.18 -1.32 -2.55
N VAL A 33 11.86 -1.38 -2.36
CA VAL A 33 11.06 -2.62 -2.47
C VAL A 33 9.71 -2.33 -3.11
N SER A 34 9.17 -3.29 -3.84
CA SER A 34 7.74 -3.26 -4.17
C SER A 34 6.94 -3.55 -2.89
N LYS A 35 5.87 -2.79 -2.69
CA LYS A 35 4.93 -2.97 -1.57
C LYS A 35 3.57 -3.45 -2.06
N ILE A 36 3.45 -3.67 -3.36
CA ILE A 36 2.27 -4.16 -4.04
C ILE A 36 2.64 -5.50 -4.66
N HIS A 37 1.89 -6.54 -4.34
CA HIS A 37 2.15 -7.92 -4.75
C HIS A 37 0.88 -8.53 -5.35
N SER A 38 1.03 -9.18 -6.48
CA SER A 38 -0.06 -9.85 -7.17
C SER A 38 -0.11 -11.34 -6.84
N ILE A 39 -1.32 -11.89 -6.83
CA ILE A 39 -1.63 -13.32 -6.83
C ILE A 39 -2.40 -13.59 -8.13
N PRO A 40 -1.69 -13.85 -9.24
CA PRO A 40 -2.27 -13.75 -10.59
C PRO A 40 -3.41 -14.74 -10.86
N HIS A 41 -3.31 -15.97 -10.33
CA HIS A 41 -4.29 -17.03 -10.61
C HIS A 41 -5.70 -16.76 -10.05
N ILE A 42 -5.83 -15.85 -9.09
CA ILE A 42 -7.12 -15.39 -8.54
C ILE A 42 -7.36 -13.90 -8.81
N ASN A 43 -6.58 -13.27 -9.68
CA ASN A 43 -6.62 -11.84 -9.98
C ASN A 43 -6.73 -10.99 -8.70
N CYS A 44 -5.85 -11.27 -7.72
CA CYS A 44 -5.83 -10.62 -6.41
C CYS A 44 -4.56 -9.83 -6.18
N ILE A 45 -4.66 -8.75 -5.43
CA ILE A 45 -3.55 -7.89 -5.02
C ILE A 45 -3.46 -7.87 -3.50
N ILE A 46 -2.25 -8.04 -2.99
CA ILE A 46 -1.91 -7.86 -1.58
C ILE A 46 -0.95 -6.69 -1.47
N CYS A 47 -1.23 -5.76 -0.59
CA CYS A 47 -0.31 -4.68 -0.24
C CYS A 47 -0.43 -4.34 1.24
N GLY A 48 0.46 -3.48 1.75
CA GLY A 48 0.39 -3.18 3.18
C GLY A 48 1.24 -2.00 3.63
N THR A 49 0.93 -1.54 4.83
CA THR A 49 1.67 -0.48 5.53
C THR A 49 2.13 -0.99 6.89
N GLY A 50 3.26 -0.50 7.39
CA GLY A 50 3.83 -0.93 8.68
C GLY A 50 5.03 -1.86 8.51
N SER A 51 5.03 -3.00 9.18
CA SER A 51 6.14 -3.97 9.15
C SER A 51 6.23 -4.68 7.80
N LEU A 52 7.32 -4.43 7.07
CA LEU A 52 7.58 -5.11 5.80
C LEU A 52 7.73 -6.63 5.99
N ASN A 53 8.37 -7.04 7.08
CA ASN A 53 8.56 -8.47 7.39
C ASN A 53 7.22 -9.17 7.67
N ALA A 54 6.28 -8.50 8.34
CA ALA A 54 4.93 -9.05 8.54
C ALA A 54 4.20 -9.23 7.21
N ILE A 55 4.27 -8.21 6.34
CA ILE A 55 3.65 -8.26 5.01
C ILE A 55 4.24 -9.40 4.18
N TYR A 56 5.57 -9.54 4.13
CA TYR A 56 6.22 -10.63 3.40
C TYR A 56 5.93 -12.00 3.99
N SER A 57 5.85 -12.13 5.32
CA SER A 57 5.47 -13.41 5.93
C SER A 57 4.07 -13.84 5.51
N TRP A 58 3.12 -12.89 5.43
CA TRP A 58 1.78 -13.18 4.93
C TRP A 58 1.79 -13.58 3.45
N ILE A 59 2.49 -12.84 2.59
CA ILE A 59 2.60 -13.14 1.16
C ILE A 59 3.25 -14.51 0.95
N THR A 60 4.30 -14.83 1.70
CA THR A 60 4.96 -16.14 1.63
C THR A 60 3.99 -17.26 2.00
N TRP A 61 3.23 -17.07 3.08
CA TRP A 61 2.22 -18.03 3.51
C TRP A 61 1.14 -18.23 2.44
N VAL A 62 0.59 -17.14 1.88
CA VAL A 62 -0.40 -17.20 0.79
C VAL A 62 0.11 -18.02 -0.40
N ASN A 63 1.38 -17.82 -0.80
CA ASN A 63 1.97 -18.54 -1.94
C ASN A 63 2.25 -20.03 -1.65
N GLN A 64 2.16 -20.48 -0.41
CA GLN A 64 2.31 -21.88 -0.02
C GLN A 64 0.99 -22.62 0.10
N HIS A 65 -0.14 -21.93 -0.08
CA HIS A 65 -1.50 -22.49 0.08
C HIS A 65 -2.27 -22.46 -1.23
N ASN A 66 -3.14 -23.45 -1.39
CA ASN A 66 -4.02 -23.52 -2.55
C ASN A 66 -5.24 -22.61 -2.29
N ILE A 67 -5.24 -21.43 -2.87
CA ILE A 67 -6.28 -20.41 -2.72
C ILE A 67 -6.95 -20.22 -4.07
N MET A 68 -8.25 -20.32 -4.11
CA MET A 68 -9.02 -20.35 -5.36
C MET A 68 -9.79 -19.05 -5.62
N SER A 69 -10.01 -18.22 -4.57
CA SER A 69 -10.79 -16.99 -4.69
C SER A 69 -10.38 -15.94 -3.65
N ILE A 70 -10.83 -14.70 -3.85
CA ILE A 70 -10.68 -13.64 -2.84
C ILE A 70 -11.43 -13.97 -1.54
N ASN A 71 -12.54 -14.68 -1.63
CA ASN A 71 -13.33 -15.09 -0.46
C ASN A 71 -12.62 -16.18 0.34
N ASP A 72 -11.99 -17.16 -0.33
CA ASP A 72 -11.14 -18.15 0.32
C ASP A 72 -9.97 -17.46 1.03
N LEU A 73 -9.30 -16.53 0.33
CA LEU A 73 -8.20 -15.77 0.89
C LEU A 73 -8.62 -14.95 2.11
N ASN A 74 -9.83 -14.34 2.07
CA ASN A 74 -10.37 -13.62 3.20
C ASN A 74 -10.65 -14.55 4.40
N HIS A 75 -11.26 -15.71 4.14
CA HIS A 75 -11.54 -16.69 5.20
C HIS A 75 -10.26 -17.22 5.87
N LEU A 76 -9.26 -17.56 5.08
CA LEU A 76 -7.96 -18.00 5.58
C LEU A 76 -7.22 -16.88 6.33
N ALA A 77 -7.33 -15.64 5.86
CA ALA A 77 -6.72 -14.51 6.53
C ALA A 77 -7.29 -14.29 7.95
N GLU A 78 -8.60 -14.41 8.14
CA GLU A 78 -9.21 -14.28 9.47
C GLU A 78 -8.73 -15.35 10.45
N ASN A 79 -8.52 -16.57 9.97
CA ASN A 79 -8.14 -17.72 10.80
C ASN A 79 -6.63 -17.74 11.11
N ASP A 80 -5.79 -17.47 10.12
CA ASP A 80 -4.36 -17.78 10.18
C ASP A 80 -3.48 -16.55 10.36
N MET A 81 -3.87 -15.39 9.80
CA MET A 81 -3.04 -14.17 9.87
C MET A 81 -2.71 -13.76 11.31
N PRO A 82 -3.63 -13.83 12.31
CA PRO A 82 -3.29 -13.51 13.69
C PRO A 82 -2.15 -14.38 14.24
N ASN A 83 -2.17 -15.68 13.93
CA ASN A 83 -1.17 -16.65 14.40
C ASN A 83 0.19 -16.49 13.69
N ILE A 84 0.16 -16.22 12.39
CA ILE A 84 1.39 -16.03 11.59
C ILE A 84 2.10 -14.74 11.99
N LEU A 85 1.33 -13.69 12.26
CA LEU A 85 1.85 -12.34 12.44
C LEU A 85 2.00 -11.90 13.90
N TYR A 86 1.65 -12.74 14.90
CA TYR A 86 1.68 -12.37 16.33
C TYR A 86 3.07 -11.88 16.83
N ARG A 87 4.14 -12.35 16.20
CA ARG A 87 5.53 -11.99 16.54
C ARG A 87 5.93 -10.57 16.11
N TYR A 88 5.21 -9.97 15.16
CA TYR A 88 5.51 -8.63 14.67
C TYR A 88 4.78 -7.58 15.51
N LYS A 89 5.55 -6.76 16.22
CA LYS A 89 5.00 -5.78 17.18
C LYS A 89 4.67 -4.42 16.56
N ASP A 90 5.21 -4.14 15.36
CA ASP A 90 4.94 -2.89 14.65
C ASP A 90 3.49 -2.84 14.16
N LYS A 91 2.87 -1.67 14.28
CA LYS A 91 1.54 -1.44 13.69
C LYS A 91 1.56 -1.75 12.20
N THR A 92 0.77 -2.73 11.80
CA THR A 92 0.71 -3.22 10.43
C THR A 92 -0.73 -3.25 9.95
N THR A 93 -0.95 -2.81 8.72
CA THR A 93 -2.21 -3.04 8.02
C THR A 93 -1.91 -3.73 6.70
N ILE A 94 -2.57 -4.86 6.46
CA ILE A 94 -2.53 -5.58 5.18
C ILE A 94 -3.85 -5.32 4.47
N TYR A 95 -3.77 -5.04 3.18
CA TYR A 95 -4.93 -4.87 2.30
C TYR A 95 -4.91 -5.96 1.25
N MET A 96 -6.10 -6.47 0.93
CA MET A 96 -6.29 -7.44 -0.14
C MET A 96 -7.43 -6.96 -1.03
N PHE A 97 -7.25 -7.07 -2.35
CA PHE A 97 -8.20 -6.67 -3.36
C PHE A 97 -8.33 -7.77 -4.39
N GLY A 98 -9.56 -8.10 -4.79
CA GLY A 98 -9.82 -9.12 -5.80
C GLY A 98 -11.29 -9.15 -6.17
N PHE A 99 -11.62 -9.85 -7.26
CA PHE A 99 -13.00 -9.96 -7.72
C PHE A 99 -13.71 -11.14 -7.06
N ASP A 100 -14.91 -10.88 -6.57
CA ASP A 100 -15.81 -11.95 -6.11
C ASP A 100 -16.35 -12.71 -7.33
N GLU A 101 -16.13 -14.02 -7.36
CA GLU A 101 -16.53 -14.87 -8.48
C GLU A 101 -18.05 -14.92 -8.71
N LYS A 102 -18.86 -14.71 -7.65
CA LYS A 102 -20.31 -14.79 -7.73
C LYS A 102 -20.94 -13.49 -8.21
N SER A 103 -20.55 -12.37 -7.61
CA SER A 103 -21.11 -11.06 -7.93
C SER A 103 -20.37 -10.35 -9.06
N ASN A 104 -19.16 -10.80 -9.38
CA ASN A 104 -18.24 -10.14 -10.30
C ASN A 104 -17.86 -8.70 -9.89
N GLU A 105 -18.05 -8.37 -8.61
CA GLU A 105 -17.70 -7.07 -8.06
C GLU A 105 -16.32 -7.15 -7.39
N LEU A 106 -15.58 -6.07 -7.48
CA LEU A 106 -14.32 -5.95 -6.79
C LEU A 106 -14.54 -5.79 -5.28
N LEU A 107 -13.89 -6.63 -4.50
CA LEU A 107 -13.87 -6.58 -3.04
C LEU A 107 -12.52 -6.05 -2.56
N GLY A 108 -12.57 -5.29 -1.47
CA GLY A 108 -11.38 -4.87 -0.73
C GLY A 108 -11.53 -5.24 0.75
N PHE A 109 -10.46 -5.76 1.34
CA PHE A 109 -10.38 -6.09 2.75
C PHE A 109 -9.16 -5.45 3.40
N ALA A 110 -9.32 -5.00 4.64
CA ALA A 110 -8.23 -4.46 5.46
C ALA A 110 -8.10 -5.27 6.75
N TYR A 111 -6.86 -5.64 7.10
CA TYR A 111 -6.52 -6.41 8.30
C TYR A 111 -5.51 -5.60 9.11
N ARG A 112 -5.93 -5.16 10.30
CA ARG A 112 -5.11 -4.30 11.16
C ARG A 112 -4.60 -5.06 12.38
N SER A 113 -3.30 -4.95 12.65
CA SER A 113 -2.70 -5.55 13.86
C SER A 113 -3.36 -5.05 15.15
N GLU A 114 -3.82 -3.81 15.18
CA GLU A 114 -4.55 -3.19 16.31
C GLU A 114 -5.92 -3.83 16.56
N LYS A 115 -6.45 -4.54 15.57
CA LYS A 115 -7.72 -5.28 15.62
C LYS A 115 -7.52 -6.79 15.48
N HIS A 116 -6.33 -7.28 15.87
CA HIS A 116 -5.96 -8.70 15.77
C HIS A 116 -6.19 -9.28 14.37
N TYR A 117 -5.95 -8.48 13.33
CA TYR A 117 -6.12 -8.84 11.93
C TYR A 117 -7.53 -9.33 11.55
N LYS A 118 -8.56 -8.93 12.29
CA LYS A 118 -9.94 -9.18 11.90
C LYS A 118 -10.23 -8.53 10.55
N SER A 119 -10.92 -9.23 9.68
CA SER A 119 -11.31 -8.74 8.37
C SER A 119 -12.26 -7.54 8.46
N GLU A 120 -11.95 -6.49 7.73
CA GLU A 120 -12.77 -5.31 7.59
C GLU A 120 -13.02 -5.08 6.09
N LYS A 121 -14.24 -5.33 5.63
CA LYS A 121 -14.62 -5.02 4.24
C LYS A 121 -14.53 -3.52 4.00
N MET A 122 -13.77 -3.13 2.99
CA MET A 122 -13.60 -1.73 2.63
C MET A 122 -14.82 -1.20 1.88
N LYS A 123 -15.15 0.06 2.13
CA LYS A 123 -16.21 0.75 1.38
C LYS A 123 -15.65 1.22 0.02
N TYR A 124 -16.51 1.31 -0.97
CA TYR A 124 -16.18 1.94 -2.25
C TYR A 124 -15.98 3.44 -2.04
N SER A 125 -14.74 3.85 -2.01
CA SER A 125 -14.34 5.22 -1.71
C SER A 125 -12.86 5.44 -2.00
N PHE A 126 -12.41 6.67 -1.89
CA PHE A 126 -10.99 6.99 -1.83
C PHE A 126 -10.49 6.89 -0.38
N CYS A 127 -9.41 6.16 -0.17
CA CYS A 127 -8.72 6.10 1.12
C CYS A 127 -7.21 6.36 0.95
N TYR A 128 -6.58 6.94 1.98
CA TYR A 128 -5.18 7.32 1.95
C TYR A 128 -4.52 7.22 3.33
N LYS A 129 -3.20 7.06 3.35
CA LYS A 129 -2.35 7.10 4.55
C LYS A 129 -1.03 7.82 4.24
N PRO A 130 -0.48 8.65 5.15
CA PRO A 130 -1.03 8.96 6.49
C PRO A 130 -2.31 9.80 6.42
N THR A 131 -3.24 9.55 7.33
CA THR A 131 -4.54 10.25 7.40
C THR A 131 -4.43 11.62 8.06
N GLU A 132 -3.46 11.80 8.94
CA GLU A 132 -3.28 13.02 9.76
C GLU A 132 -2.99 14.27 8.91
N MET A 133 -2.50 14.08 7.69
CA MET A 133 -2.21 15.18 6.77
C MET A 133 -3.47 15.99 6.37
N TYR A 134 -4.63 15.34 6.40
CA TYR A 134 -5.90 15.91 5.95
C TYR A 134 -6.97 15.95 7.04
N SER A 135 -6.58 15.97 8.32
CA SER A 135 -7.52 15.97 9.45
C SER A 135 -8.54 17.12 9.45
N THR A 136 -8.40 18.10 8.56
CA THR A 136 -9.28 19.27 8.47
C THR A 136 -10.21 19.30 7.25
N ASN A 137 -10.03 18.48 6.19
CA ASN A 137 -10.90 18.58 5.00
C ASN A 137 -10.83 17.37 4.06
N SER A 138 -11.53 16.30 4.38
CA SER A 138 -11.69 15.15 3.45
C SER A 138 -12.47 15.54 2.17
N GLU A 139 -13.37 16.52 2.24
CA GLU A 139 -14.12 17.03 1.09
C GLU A 139 -13.21 17.75 0.08
N SER A 140 -12.17 18.44 0.54
CA SER A 140 -11.24 19.13 -0.37
C SER A 140 -10.44 18.17 -1.23
N ILE A 141 -10.14 16.95 -0.74
CA ILE A 141 -9.39 15.94 -1.51
C ILE A 141 -10.27 15.33 -2.59
N MET A 142 -11.55 15.06 -2.29
CA MET A 142 -12.48 14.53 -3.29
C MET A 142 -12.75 15.56 -4.38
N THR A 143 -12.94 16.83 -4.01
CA THR A 143 -13.09 17.93 -4.96
C THR A 143 -11.82 18.15 -5.79
N GLU A 144 -10.63 18.06 -5.17
CA GLU A 144 -9.35 18.14 -5.87
C GLU A 144 -9.14 16.91 -6.78
N LEU A 145 -9.56 15.72 -6.35
CA LEU A 145 -9.57 14.50 -7.17
C LEU A 145 -10.45 14.68 -8.40
N GLU A 146 -11.70 15.10 -8.22
CA GLU A 146 -12.66 15.30 -9.31
C GLU A 146 -12.19 16.36 -10.32
N ASN A 147 -11.63 17.47 -9.85
CA ASN A 147 -11.08 18.52 -10.69
C ASN A 147 -9.81 18.08 -11.42
N ASN A 148 -8.95 17.29 -10.79
CA ASN A 148 -7.73 16.78 -11.42
C ASN A 148 -7.99 15.65 -12.40
N ILE A 149 -8.96 14.78 -12.17
CA ILE A 149 -9.37 13.74 -13.14
C ILE A 149 -9.87 14.39 -14.44
N LYS A 150 -10.47 15.57 -14.38
CA LYS A 150 -10.90 16.31 -15.59
C LYS A 150 -9.74 16.90 -16.39
N ASN A 151 -8.62 17.21 -15.74
CA ASN A 151 -7.53 18.00 -16.31
C ASN A 151 -6.20 17.25 -16.41
N ASN A 152 -6.01 16.15 -15.66
CA ASN A 152 -4.78 15.35 -15.59
C ASN A 152 -5.13 13.87 -15.58
N THR A 153 -4.13 13.02 -15.83
CA THR A 153 -4.29 11.58 -15.63
C THR A 153 -4.39 11.26 -14.12
N ILE A 154 -5.04 10.15 -13.81
CA ILE A 154 -5.16 9.67 -12.41
C ILE A 154 -3.78 9.41 -11.80
N GLU A 155 -2.82 8.99 -12.59
CA GLU A 155 -1.44 8.73 -12.16
C GLU A 155 -0.75 10.02 -11.70
N GLU A 156 -0.92 11.11 -12.45
CA GLU A 156 -0.36 12.41 -12.08
C GLU A 156 -0.98 12.93 -10.79
N PHE A 157 -2.28 12.78 -10.64
CA PHE A 157 -2.97 13.12 -9.38
C PHE A 157 -2.40 12.34 -8.19
N LEU A 158 -2.29 11.00 -8.31
CA LEU A 158 -1.79 10.14 -7.23
C LEU A 158 -0.32 10.45 -6.88
N PHE A 159 0.50 10.76 -7.88
CA PHE A 159 1.87 11.17 -7.64
C PHE A 159 1.96 12.51 -6.90
N ASN A 160 1.17 13.51 -7.31
CA ASN A 160 1.12 14.82 -6.66
C ASN A 160 0.61 14.72 -5.23
N LEU A 161 -0.41 13.89 -4.98
CA LEU A 161 -0.87 13.57 -3.63
C LEU A 161 0.25 12.97 -2.78
N MET A 162 0.98 11.99 -3.33
CA MET A 162 2.08 11.34 -2.61
C MET A 162 3.26 12.29 -2.37
N LYS A 163 3.51 13.27 -3.25
CA LYS A 163 4.45 14.35 -2.99
C LYS A 163 4.04 15.19 -1.79
N LYS A 164 2.78 15.60 -1.70
CA LYS A 164 2.25 16.34 -0.54
C LYS A 164 2.37 15.50 0.74
N GLN A 165 2.07 14.20 0.68
CA GLN A 165 2.26 13.26 1.80
C GLN A 165 3.73 13.22 2.25
N LYS A 166 4.67 13.15 1.31
CA LYS A 166 6.11 13.19 1.60
C LYS A 166 6.53 14.53 2.21
N GLU A 167 6.11 15.65 1.65
CA GLU A 167 6.43 16.99 2.17
C GLU A 167 5.91 17.18 3.61
N TYR A 168 4.76 16.63 3.93
CA TYR A 168 4.22 16.60 5.29
C TYR A 168 5.07 15.71 6.19
N ASP A 169 5.37 14.48 5.76
CA ASP A 169 6.18 13.52 6.49
C ASP A 169 7.58 14.05 6.80
N ASP A 170 8.22 14.73 5.83
CA ASP A 170 9.56 15.29 5.99
C ASP A 170 9.64 16.38 7.09
N LYS A 171 8.54 17.06 7.39
CA LYS A 171 8.44 18.07 8.46
C LYS A 171 8.19 17.46 9.85
N LEU A 172 7.78 16.20 9.93
CA LEU A 172 7.50 15.54 11.21
C LEU A 172 8.79 15.22 11.97
N PRO A 173 8.75 15.18 13.31
CA PRO A 173 9.86 14.65 14.11
C PRO A 173 10.08 13.16 13.80
N THR A 174 11.32 12.68 13.92
CA THR A 174 11.74 11.35 13.49
C THR A 174 10.84 10.22 14.00
N ASN A 175 10.41 10.29 15.24
CA ASN A 175 9.53 9.27 15.86
C ASN A 175 8.11 9.20 15.26
N LYS A 176 7.69 10.26 14.56
CA LYS A 176 6.38 10.33 13.88
C LYS A 176 6.48 10.11 12.37
N LYS A 177 7.70 10.15 11.80
CA LYS A 177 7.89 9.97 10.36
C LYS A 177 7.47 8.58 9.88
N VAL A 178 6.95 8.56 8.66
CA VAL A 178 6.64 7.36 7.90
C VAL A 178 7.85 6.90 7.07
N GLY A 179 8.59 7.85 6.50
CA GLY A 179 9.74 7.61 5.62
C GLY A 179 9.29 7.33 4.18
N ILE A 180 8.59 8.28 3.57
CA ILE A 180 8.07 8.19 2.20
C ILE A 180 9.18 8.53 1.20
N GLY A 181 9.34 7.71 0.13
CA GLY A 181 10.33 7.98 -0.90
C GLY A 181 10.51 6.87 -1.93
N GLY A 182 11.57 7.00 -2.74
CA GLY A 182 11.86 6.04 -3.79
C GLY A 182 11.12 6.33 -5.10
N ILE A 183 10.26 5.43 -5.53
CA ILE A 183 9.44 5.52 -6.74
C ILE A 183 7.97 5.46 -6.32
N CYS A 184 7.12 6.24 -6.96
CA CYS A 184 5.67 6.06 -6.89
C CYS A 184 5.28 4.87 -7.79
N GLN A 185 4.87 3.77 -7.20
CA GLN A 185 4.25 2.65 -7.89
C GLN A 185 2.75 2.85 -7.92
N ILE A 186 2.14 2.59 -9.07
CA ILE A 186 0.68 2.65 -9.26
C ILE A 186 0.24 1.33 -9.86
N LEU A 187 -0.78 0.74 -9.25
CA LEU A 187 -1.44 -0.47 -9.74
C LEU A 187 -2.89 -0.15 -10.07
N ILE A 188 -3.32 -0.60 -11.23
CA ILE A 188 -4.72 -0.59 -11.65
C ILE A 188 -5.15 -2.05 -11.74
N LEU A 189 -6.12 -2.45 -10.90
CA LEU A 189 -6.73 -3.78 -10.91
C LEU A 189 -8.11 -3.67 -11.54
N GLN A 190 -8.35 -4.48 -12.57
CA GLN A 190 -9.61 -4.59 -13.31
C GLN A 190 -9.98 -6.07 -13.43
N HIS A 191 -11.17 -6.34 -13.97
CA HIS A 191 -11.67 -7.72 -14.09
C HIS A 191 -10.77 -8.62 -14.97
N ASP A 192 -10.20 -8.07 -16.01
CA ASP A 192 -9.34 -8.75 -16.99
C ASP A 192 -7.86 -8.82 -16.58
N GLY A 193 -7.54 -8.32 -15.37
CA GLY A 193 -6.20 -8.39 -14.82
C GLY A 193 -5.75 -7.10 -14.14
N PHE A 194 -4.45 -6.95 -14.00
CA PHE A 194 -3.86 -5.77 -13.35
C PHE A 194 -2.68 -5.22 -14.16
N ASN A 195 -2.46 -3.92 -14.03
CA ASN A 195 -1.30 -3.22 -14.57
C ASN A 195 -0.55 -2.52 -13.44
N LEU A 196 0.74 -2.85 -13.25
CA LEU A 196 1.63 -2.24 -12.25
C LEU A 196 2.69 -1.42 -12.95
N ILE A 197 2.74 -0.13 -12.68
CA ILE A 197 3.72 0.80 -13.25
C ILE A 197 4.58 1.47 -12.20
N ASN A 198 5.85 1.68 -12.51
CA ASN A 198 6.75 2.58 -11.80
C ASN A 198 6.60 3.98 -12.40
N TYR A 199 5.74 4.82 -11.83
CA TYR A 199 5.32 6.05 -12.49
C TYR A 199 6.41 7.12 -12.48
N LYS A 200 6.75 7.65 -11.31
CA LYS A 200 7.77 8.72 -11.16
C LYS A 200 8.63 8.51 -9.92
N LYS A 201 9.88 8.98 -10.00
CA LYS A 201 10.81 9.03 -8.87
C LYS A 201 10.59 10.30 -8.05
N PHE A 202 10.76 10.20 -6.73
CA PHE A 202 10.85 11.39 -5.87
C PHE A 202 12.17 12.14 -6.09
N ASN A 203 12.20 13.43 -5.79
CA ASN A 203 13.34 14.30 -6.07
C ASN A 203 14.64 13.85 -5.38
N ASP A 204 14.53 13.19 -4.23
CA ASP A 204 15.66 12.68 -3.44
C ASP A 204 16.08 11.24 -3.79
N TYR A 205 15.45 10.62 -4.80
CA TYR A 205 15.68 9.23 -5.18
C TYR A 205 17.17 8.92 -5.42
N ASN A 206 17.85 9.72 -6.26
CA ASN A 206 19.26 9.48 -6.60
C ASN A 206 20.15 9.61 -5.38
N LYS A 207 19.94 10.63 -4.54
CA LYS A 207 20.68 10.82 -3.29
C LYS A 207 20.53 9.64 -2.33
N ILE A 208 19.32 9.08 -2.23
CA ILE A 208 19.06 7.89 -1.39
C ILE A 208 19.72 6.67 -2.01
N LYS A 209 19.58 6.46 -3.32
CA LYS A 209 20.20 5.36 -4.06
C LYS A 209 21.71 5.31 -3.85
N ASP A 210 22.40 6.44 -4.02
CA ASP A 210 23.84 6.52 -3.87
C ASP A 210 24.32 6.17 -2.44
N LYS A 211 23.53 6.58 -1.43
CA LYS A 211 23.80 6.18 -0.04
C LYS A 211 23.62 4.69 0.20
N LEU A 212 22.58 4.08 -0.39
CA LEU A 212 22.30 2.65 -0.23
C LEU A 212 23.37 1.81 -0.91
N VAL A 213 23.84 2.21 -2.10
CA VAL A 213 24.95 1.53 -2.81
C VAL A 213 26.22 1.57 -1.98
N LYS A 214 26.65 2.76 -1.51
CA LYS A 214 27.85 2.90 -0.67
C LYS A 214 27.80 2.07 0.61
N ASN A 215 26.63 1.93 1.23
CA ASN A 215 26.49 1.10 2.43
C ASN A 215 26.58 -0.42 2.14
N ASN A 216 26.22 -0.85 0.92
CA ASN A 216 26.31 -2.27 0.52
C ASN A 216 27.70 -2.65 0.00
N GLU A 217 28.54 -1.69 -0.39
CA GLU A 217 29.95 -1.93 -0.79
C GLU A 217 30.88 -2.14 0.42
N ILE A 218 30.38 -1.92 1.65
CA ILE A 218 31.14 -2.06 2.90
C ILE A 218 30.83 -3.41 3.60
N LEU A 219 29.92 -4.21 3.06
CA LEU A 219 29.58 -5.56 3.53
C LEU A 219 30.19 -6.62 2.61
#